data_14bfeca8f927405c21bcce7e84336b51
#
_entry.id   14bfeca8f927405c21bcce7e84336b51
#
_cell.length_a   1.000
_cell.length_b   1.000
_cell.length_c   1.000
_cell.angle_alpha   90.00
_cell.angle_beta   90.00
_cell.angle_gamma   90.00
#
_symmetry.space_group_name_H-M   'P 1'
#
loop_
_entity.id
_entity.type
_entity.pdbx_description
1 polymer ?
#
loop_
_entity_poly.entity_id
_entity_poly.type
_entity_poly.pdbx_seq_one_letter_code
_entity_poly.pdbx_strand_id
1 'polypeptide(L)'
;MKYEIKALDKKAKSATMETVHGTVETPLFMNVGTVAAIKGAVSTDDLKEIGCQVELSNTYHLHVRTGDKLIKEFGGLHEFMHWDRPILTDSGGFQVFSLAKLRKIKEEGVNFNSHIDGRKIFMGPEESMQIQSNLGSTIAMAFDECPPALAERKYIEASVARTTRWLQRCKTEMERLNSLEDTVNKEQLLFAINQGGIIDDIRISHAEEISDMDLDGYAIGGLAVGESHEEMYHILDVTVEHLPQNKPTYLMGVGTPINILEAVERGVDFFDCVYPSRNGRHGHVYTNHGKLNLFNKKFELDKRPIEEGCNCPACRSYSRGYIRHLLKANEMLGMRLCVLHNLYFYNTMMSEIRTAIREGRYTEYKNNKIRTMLEG
;
A
#
# COMPACT_ATOMS: atom_id res chain seq x y z
N MET A 1 13.14 7.25 -13.89
CA MET A 1 12.02 6.30 -14.00
C MET A 1 11.32 6.43 -15.35
N LYS A 2 10.89 5.33 -15.99
CA LYS A 2 10.03 5.35 -17.18
C LYS A 2 8.68 4.77 -16.82
N TYR A 3 7.62 5.56 -17.01
CA TYR A 3 6.23 5.12 -16.85
C TYR A 3 5.54 5.23 -18.21
N GLU A 4 4.98 4.13 -18.71
CA GLU A 4 4.40 4.05 -20.05
C GLU A 4 3.00 3.45 -20.01
N ILE A 5 2.01 4.25 -20.36
CA ILE A 5 0.62 3.79 -20.48
C ILE A 5 0.50 2.90 -21.72
N LYS A 6 0.07 1.66 -21.53
CA LYS A 6 -0.09 0.65 -22.60
C LYS A 6 -1.52 0.59 -23.11
N ALA A 7 -2.51 0.87 -22.26
CA ALA A 7 -3.93 0.90 -22.63
C ALA A 7 -4.71 1.79 -21.68
N LEU A 8 -5.81 2.35 -22.21
CA LEU A 8 -6.80 3.12 -21.47
C LEU A 8 -8.19 2.54 -21.73
N ASP A 9 -8.99 2.46 -20.66
CA ASP A 9 -10.44 2.26 -20.75
C ASP A 9 -11.09 3.35 -19.89
N LYS A 10 -11.53 4.43 -20.52
CA LYS A 10 -11.93 5.71 -19.88
C LYS A 10 -10.75 6.27 -19.05
N LYS A 11 -10.93 6.43 -17.71
CA LYS A 11 -9.86 6.89 -16.82
C LYS A 11 -8.97 5.73 -16.31
N ALA A 12 -9.42 4.46 -16.43
CA ALA A 12 -8.63 3.30 -16.00
C ALA A 12 -7.43 3.11 -16.93
N LYS A 13 -6.23 2.96 -16.33
CA LYS A 13 -4.95 2.84 -17.05
C LYS A 13 -4.34 1.46 -16.83
N SER A 14 -3.85 0.82 -17.88
CA SER A 14 -2.86 -0.25 -17.79
C SER A 14 -1.51 0.29 -18.27
N ALA A 15 -0.51 0.26 -17.41
CA ALA A 15 0.80 0.83 -17.70
C ALA A 15 1.94 -0.09 -17.23
N THR A 16 3.16 0.23 -17.65
CA THR A 16 4.40 -0.36 -17.12
C THR A 16 5.26 0.73 -16.48
N MET A 17 5.89 0.40 -15.37
CA MET A 17 6.85 1.27 -14.69
C MET A 17 8.19 0.54 -14.58
N GLU A 18 9.24 1.10 -15.17
CA GLU A 18 10.60 0.60 -15.08
C GLU A 18 11.30 1.18 -13.85
N THR A 19 11.90 0.31 -13.04
CA THR A 19 12.66 0.67 -11.84
C THR A 19 14.01 -0.04 -11.84
N VAL A 20 14.92 0.35 -10.97
CA VAL A 20 16.23 -0.31 -10.77
C VAL A 20 16.07 -1.78 -10.33
N HIS A 21 14.95 -2.15 -9.68
CA HIS A 21 14.66 -3.51 -9.22
C HIS A 21 13.64 -4.25 -10.12
N GLY A 22 13.52 -3.84 -11.37
CA GLY A 22 12.66 -4.49 -12.36
C GLY A 22 11.45 -3.66 -12.79
N THR A 23 10.71 -4.22 -13.74
CA THR A 23 9.50 -3.60 -14.31
C THR A 23 8.26 -4.12 -13.60
N VAL A 24 7.35 -3.22 -13.29
CA VAL A 24 6.03 -3.55 -12.73
C VAL A 24 4.92 -3.16 -13.68
N GLU A 25 3.83 -3.91 -13.65
CA GLU A 25 2.61 -3.64 -14.40
C GLU A 25 1.55 -3.04 -13.48
N THR A 26 0.98 -1.92 -13.86
CA THR A 26 -0.13 -1.28 -13.13
C THR A 26 -1.48 -1.47 -13.84
N PRO A 27 -2.61 -1.43 -13.12
CA PRO A 27 -2.74 -1.30 -11.67
C PRO A 27 -2.19 -2.49 -10.90
N LEU A 28 -1.71 -2.26 -9.67
CA LEU A 28 -1.16 -3.31 -8.80
C LEU A 28 -1.54 -3.12 -7.34
N PHE A 29 -1.48 -4.22 -6.59
CA PHE A 29 -1.64 -4.24 -5.14
C PHE A 29 -0.30 -4.58 -4.48
N MET A 30 0.17 -3.72 -3.58
CA MET A 30 1.39 -3.94 -2.81
C MET A 30 1.08 -4.78 -1.57
N ASN A 31 1.78 -5.91 -1.44
CA ASN A 31 1.59 -6.77 -0.28
C ASN A 31 2.37 -6.21 0.92
N VAL A 32 1.67 -5.96 2.04
CA VAL A 32 2.23 -5.22 3.19
C VAL A 32 3.02 -6.13 4.11
N GLY A 33 4.35 -5.95 4.10
CA GLY A 33 5.30 -6.58 5.00
C GLY A 33 5.84 -5.61 6.05
N THR A 34 5.09 -5.38 7.11
CA THR A 34 5.31 -4.36 8.14
C THR A 34 6.76 -4.25 8.64
N VAL A 35 7.45 -5.37 8.81
CA VAL A 35 8.83 -5.46 9.33
C VAL A 35 9.69 -6.38 8.47
N ALA A 36 9.77 -6.10 7.17
CA ALA A 36 10.44 -6.93 6.18
C ALA A 36 9.87 -8.37 6.12
N ALA A 37 8.60 -8.53 6.45
CA ALA A 37 7.89 -9.81 6.38
C ALA A 37 6.39 -9.61 6.49
N ILE A 38 5.63 -10.43 5.77
CA ILE A 38 4.16 -10.43 5.86
C ILE A 38 3.72 -11.22 7.09
N LYS A 39 2.92 -10.62 7.94
CA LYS A 39 2.34 -11.31 9.10
C LYS A 39 1.44 -12.46 8.63
N GLY A 40 1.78 -13.67 9.07
CA GLY A 40 1.13 -14.91 8.66
C GLY A 40 2.13 -15.92 8.09
N ALA A 41 3.42 -15.73 8.38
CA ALA A 41 4.51 -16.63 7.99
C ALA A 41 4.60 -16.84 6.46
N VAL A 42 4.47 -15.77 5.69
CA VAL A 42 4.63 -15.74 4.23
C VAL A 42 6.07 -15.33 3.92
N SER A 43 6.79 -16.20 3.22
CA SER A 43 8.17 -15.95 2.77
C SER A 43 8.21 -15.12 1.48
N THR A 44 9.39 -14.66 1.11
CA THR A 44 9.63 -13.99 -0.18
C THR A 44 9.39 -14.93 -1.36
N ASP A 45 9.71 -16.23 -1.23
CA ASP A 45 9.40 -17.24 -2.24
C ASP A 45 7.89 -17.42 -2.40
N ASP A 46 7.13 -17.46 -1.30
CA ASP A 46 5.67 -17.46 -1.35
C ASP A 46 5.14 -16.22 -2.09
N LEU A 47 5.70 -15.04 -1.80
CA LEU A 47 5.31 -13.79 -2.48
C LEU A 47 5.57 -13.85 -4.00
N LYS A 48 6.69 -14.43 -4.41
CA LYS A 48 7.01 -14.65 -5.83
C LYS A 48 6.01 -15.61 -6.48
N GLU A 49 5.69 -16.72 -5.81
CA GLU A 49 4.72 -17.72 -6.30
C GLU A 49 3.32 -17.14 -6.47
N ILE A 50 2.87 -16.28 -5.56
CA ILE A 50 1.54 -15.66 -5.63
C ILE A 50 1.50 -14.39 -6.51
N GLY A 51 2.57 -14.08 -7.24
CA GLY A 51 2.59 -12.98 -8.20
C GLY A 51 2.69 -11.57 -7.60
N CYS A 52 3.23 -11.43 -6.39
CA CYS A 52 3.53 -10.12 -5.81
C CYS A 52 4.57 -9.39 -6.68
N GLN A 53 4.25 -8.18 -7.12
CA GLN A 53 5.16 -7.36 -7.92
C GLN A 53 5.93 -6.35 -7.08
N VAL A 54 5.28 -5.77 -6.07
CA VAL A 54 5.85 -4.77 -5.16
C VAL A 54 5.49 -5.14 -3.73
N GLU A 55 6.49 -5.21 -2.86
CA GLU A 55 6.30 -5.34 -1.43
C GLU A 55 6.29 -3.95 -0.78
N LEU A 56 5.47 -3.74 0.26
CA LEU A 56 5.46 -2.51 1.04
C LEU A 56 5.99 -2.79 2.44
N SER A 57 7.09 -2.12 2.81
CA SER A 57 7.67 -2.15 4.15
C SER A 57 7.46 -0.85 4.93
N ASN A 58 7.25 -0.95 6.26
CA ASN A 58 6.96 0.23 7.07
C ASN A 58 8.24 0.82 7.70
N THR A 59 8.58 2.02 7.29
CA THR A 59 9.75 2.80 7.74
C THR A 59 9.82 2.93 9.25
N TYR A 60 8.75 3.39 9.90
CA TYR A 60 8.71 3.56 11.34
C TYR A 60 8.98 2.24 12.09
N HIS A 61 8.31 1.17 11.71
CA HIS A 61 8.45 -0.12 12.39
C HIS A 61 9.85 -0.72 12.24
N LEU A 62 10.45 -0.59 11.07
CA LEU A 62 11.82 -1.03 10.82
C LEU A 62 12.83 -0.20 11.60
N HIS A 63 12.68 1.12 11.64
CA HIS A 63 13.55 2.01 12.40
C HIS A 63 13.53 1.71 13.89
N VAL A 64 12.35 1.52 14.50
CA VAL A 64 12.25 1.36 15.96
C VAL A 64 12.51 -0.06 16.44
N ARG A 65 12.40 -1.10 15.61
CA ARG A 65 12.61 -2.51 15.99
C ARG A 65 14.00 -3.00 15.63
N THR A 66 14.28 -3.07 14.33
CA THR A 66 15.52 -3.61 13.79
C THR A 66 16.62 -2.53 13.76
N GLY A 67 16.22 -1.31 13.36
CA GLY A 67 17.12 -0.19 13.09
C GLY A 67 17.56 -0.16 11.62
N ASP A 68 17.30 0.97 10.98
CA ASP A 68 17.61 1.21 9.56
C ASP A 68 19.11 1.14 9.26
N LYS A 69 19.97 1.56 10.21
CA LYS A 69 21.43 1.46 10.06
C LYS A 69 21.91 0.00 10.01
N LEU A 70 21.31 -0.88 10.82
CA LEU A 70 21.61 -2.31 10.77
C LEU A 70 21.21 -2.88 9.40
N ILE A 71 20.05 -2.51 8.88
CA ILE A 71 19.58 -2.95 7.55
C ILE A 71 20.52 -2.43 6.44
N LYS A 72 21.03 -1.19 6.57
CA LYS A 72 22.06 -0.65 5.67
C LYS A 72 23.33 -1.51 5.64
N GLU A 73 23.81 -1.99 6.80
CA GLU A 73 24.98 -2.87 6.89
C GLU A 73 24.76 -4.22 6.17
N PHE A 74 23.51 -4.68 6.05
CA PHE A 74 23.15 -5.86 5.26
C PHE A 74 23.00 -5.56 3.76
N GLY A 75 23.18 -4.33 3.30
CA GLY A 75 22.98 -3.93 1.90
C GLY A 75 21.57 -3.46 1.56
N GLY A 76 20.77 -3.13 2.57
CA GLY A 76 19.38 -2.68 2.43
C GLY A 76 18.35 -3.81 2.53
N LEU A 77 17.06 -3.46 2.38
CA LEU A 77 15.95 -4.40 2.54
C LEU A 77 15.99 -5.55 1.54
N HIS A 78 16.38 -5.31 0.30
CA HIS A 78 16.43 -6.33 -0.74
C HIS A 78 17.35 -7.49 -0.35
N GLU A 79 18.56 -7.20 0.09
CA GLU A 79 19.49 -8.21 0.58
C GLU A 79 19.04 -8.81 1.92
N PHE A 80 18.58 -7.97 2.85
CA PHE A 80 18.17 -8.36 4.19
C PHE A 80 17.02 -9.38 4.20
N MET A 81 16.02 -9.22 3.31
CA MET A 81 14.88 -10.12 3.23
C MET A 81 14.91 -11.08 2.02
N HIS A 82 15.99 -11.06 1.23
CA HIS A 82 16.14 -11.85 0.02
C HIS A 82 15.00 -11.63 -0.99
N TRP A 83 14.76 -10.36 -1.33
CA TRP A 83 13.71 -9.93 -2.25
C TRP A 83 14.31 -9.17 -3.44
N ASP A 84 14.02 -9.61 -4.66
CA ASP A 84 14.63 -9.11 -5.90
C ASP A 84 13.69 -8.23 -6.74
N ARG A 85 12.50 -7.88 -6.20
CA ARG A 85 11.54 -7.03 -6.88
C ARG A 85 11.37 -5.69 -6.14
N PRO A 86 10.70 -4.69 -6.74
CA PRO A 86 10.53 -3.41 -6.10
C PRO A 86 9.94 -3.47 -4.68
N ILE A 87 10.44 -2.58 -3.82
CA ILE A 87 9.92 -2.32 -2.48
C ILE A 87 9.52 -0.86 -2.41
N LEU A 88 8.32 -0.58 -1.89
CA LEU A 88 7.93 0.74 -1.47
C LEU A 88 8.06 0.84 0.06
N THR A 89 8.69 1.90 0.56
CA THR A 89 8.65 2.24 1.99
C THR A 89 7.71 3.42 2.22
N ASP A 90 6.83 3.28 3.21
CA ASP A 90 6.00 4.41 3.65
C ASP A 90 6.86 5.49 4.32
N SER A 91 6.29 6.68 4.52
CA SER A 91 7.01 7.80 5.15
C SER A 91 7.29 7.61 6.65
N GLY A 92 6.58 6.70 7.30
CA GLY A 92 6.49 6.58 8.76
C GLY A 92 5.54 7.59 9.40
N GLY A 93 5.06 8.59 8.66
CA GLY A 93 4.19 9.66 9.16
C GLY A 93 2.90 9.14 9.77
N PHE A 94 2.15 8.30 9.06
CA PHE A 94 0.88 7.75 9.55
C PHE A 94 1.03 7.01 10.89
N GLN A 95 2.10 6.20 11.06
CA GLN A 95 2.35 5.46 12.31
C GLN A 95 2.67 6.42 13.46
N VAL A 96 3.42 7.49 13.19
CA VAL A 96 3.67 8.56 14.16
C VAL A 96 2.37 9.24 14.57
N PHE A 97 1.45 9.49 13.61
CA PHE A 97 0.16 10.10 13.90
C PHE A 97 -0.84 9.15 14.56
N SER A 98 -0.86 7.88 14.22
CA SER A 98 -1.83 6.91 14.72
C SER A 98 -1.43 6.23 16.03
N LEU A 99 -0.13 5.99 16.28
CA LEU A 99 0.36 5.24 17.43
C LEU A 99 0.84 6.10 18.60
N ALA A 100 1.22 7.36 18.34
CA ALA A 100 1.73 8.25 19.37
C ALA A 100 0.59 8.99 20.10
N LYS A 101 0.29 8.56 21.34
CA LYS A 101 -0.68 9.25 22.20
C LYS A 101 -0.28 10.68 22.59
N LEU A 102 1.03 10.93 22.70
CA LEU A 102 1.63 12.23 23.01
C LEU A 102 2.60 12.59 21.89
N ARG A 103 2.16 13.49 21.03
CA ARG A 103 2.98 14.02 19.92
C ARG A 103 2.93 15.54 19.92
N LYS A 104 4.04 16.15 19.54
CA LYS A 104 4.12 17.61 19.28
C LYS A 104 4.58 17.79 17.84
N ILE A 105 3.67 18.28 17.02
CA ILE A 105 3.93 18.62 15.62
C ILE A 105 4.47 20.05 15.60
N LYS A 106 5.58 20.25 14.91
CA LYS A 106 6.21 21.52 14.64
C LYS A 106 6.59 21.60 13.16
N GLU A 107 7.08 22.76 12.74
CA GLU A 107 7.56 22.92 11.37
C GLU A 107 8.79 22.05 11.07
N GLU A 108 9.64 21.81 12.05
CA GLU A 108 10.83 20.97 11.91
C GLU A 108 10.49 19.50 11.71
N GLY A 109 9.43 19.03 12.37
CA GLY A 109 9.02 17.62 12.39
C GLY A 109 8.19 17.29 13.63
N VAL A 110 8.14 16.02 13.99
CA VAL A 110 7.30 15.48 15.06
C VAL A 110 8.15 14.85 16.16
N ASN A 111 7.93 15.28 17.41
CA ASN A 111 8.47 14.63 18.59
C ASN A 111 7.42 13.70 19.18
N PHE A 112 7.79 12.45 19.44
CA PHE A 112 6.89 11.44 19.99
C PHE A 112 7.66 10.37 20.79
N ASN A 113 6.94 9.51 21.47
CA ASN A 113 7.53 8.39 22.20
C ASN A 113 7.29 7.08 21.45
N SER A 114 8.34 6.25 21.33
CA SER A 114 8.24 4.90 20.79
C SER A 114 7.20 4.08 21.56
N HIS A 115 6.32 3.40 20.82
CA HIS A 115 5.31 2.52 21.40
C HIS A 115 5.91 1.19 21.93
N ILE A 116 7.20 0.94 21.68
CA ILE A 116 7.89 -0.29 22.08
C ILE A 116 8.55 -0.14 23.45
N ASP A 117 9.34 0.92 23.61
CA ASP A 117 10.22 1.13 24.76
C ASP A 117 10.04 2.51 25.41
N GLY A 118 9.16 3.35 24.88
CA GLY A 118 8.87 4.68 25.41
C GLY A 118 9.96 5.73 25.16
N ARG A 119 11.05 5.39 24.47
CA ARG A 119 12.12 6.37 24.15
C ARG A 119 11.59 7.51 23.30
N LYS A 120 12.15 8.70 23.52
CA LYS A 120 11.85 9.87 22.70
C LYS A 120 12.46 9.73 21.32
N ILE A 121 11.65 9.98 20.29
CA ILE A 121 12.04 9.96 18.89
C ILE A 121 11.64 11.30 18.28
N PHE A 122 12.53 11.85 17.46
CA PHE A 122 12.22 12.92 16.53
C PHE A 122 12.18 12.34 15.11
N MET A 123 11.20 12.73 14.32
CA MET A 123 11.08 12.38 12.92
C MET A 123 10.56 13.59 12.14
N GLY A 124 11.30 14.00 11.16
CA GLY A 124 10.95 15.03 10.20
C GLY A 124 11.24 14.54 8.78
N PRO A 125 11.12 15.42 7.79
CA PRO A 125 11.41 15.09 6.40
C PRO A 125 12.80 14.48 6.20
N GLU A 126 13.84 15.09 6.74
CA GLU A 126 15.22 14.64 6.55
C GLU A 126 15.48 13.29 7.24
N GLU A 127 14.95 13.10 8.46
CA GLU A 127 15.08 11.82 9.18
C GLU A 127 14.35 10.71 8.44
N SER A 128 13.13 10.98 7.94
CA SER A 128 12.36 9.99 7.17
C SER A 128 13.10 9.59 5.89
N MET A 129 13.62 10.57 5.13
CA MET A 129 14.40 10.28 3.93
C MET A 129 15.69 9.53 4.24
N GLN A 130 16.42 9.89 5.30
CA GLN A 130 17.63 9.19 5.71
C GLN A 130 17.34 7.74 6.08
N ILE A 131 16.24 7.48 6.82
CA ILE A 131 15.83 6.11 7.18
C ILE A 131 15.51 5.32 5.92
N GLN A 132 14.69 5.85 5.01
CA GLN A 132 14.32 5.18 3.77
C GLN A 132 15.52 4.96 2.83
N SER A 133 16.48 5.87 2.80
CA SER A 133 17.76 5.71 2.09
C SER A 133 18.59 4.57 2.66
N ASN A 134 18.68 4.45 4.01
CA ASN A 134 19.35 3.33 4.67
C ASN A 134 18.65 1.98 4.41
N LEU A 135 17.31 1.99 4.31
CA LEU A 135 16.52 0.81 3.92
C LEU A 135 16.73 0.43 2.47
N GLY A 136 17.11 1.37 1.60
CA GLY A 136 17.41 1.14 0.18
C GLY A 136 16.20 0.73 -0.64
N SER A 137 14.99 1.18 -0.28
CA SER A 137 13.77 0.86 -1.04
C SER A 137 13.83 1.40 -2.48
N THR A 138 13.01 0.84 -3.36
CA THR A 138 12.87 1.29 -4.74
C THR A 138 12.12 2.61 -4.79
N ILE A 139 11.05 2.72 -3.99
CA ILE A 139 10.17 3.89 -3.92
C ILE A 139 10.10 4.33 -2.46
N ALA A 140 10.40 5.60 -2.20
CA ALA A 140 10.22 6.23 -0.90
C ALA A 140 9.01 7.17 -0.94
N MET A 141 8.23 7.21 0.15
CA MET A 141 7.14 8.17 0.32
C MET A 141 7.65 9.42 1.02
N ALA A 142 7.23 10.60 0.55
CA ALA A 142 7.51 11.85 1.24
C ALA A 142 6.87 11.87 2.64
N PHE A 143 7.55 12.50 3.59
CA PHE A 143 7.02 12.66 4.94
C PHE A 143 5.89 13.70 4.94
N ASP A 144 4.73 13.32 5.45
CA ASP A 144 3.50 14.10 5.42
C ASP A 144 2.84 14.20 6.79
N GLU A 145 1.91 15.13 6.92
CA GLU A 145 0.99 15.17 8.04
C GLU A 145 -0.39 14.68 7.60
N CYS A 146 -0.86 13.58 8.21
CA CYS A 146 -2.20 13.05 7.99
C CYS A 146 -3.15 13.60 9.08
N PRO A 147 -3.95 14.65 8.80
CA PRO A 147 -4.90 15.19 9.75
C PRO A 147 -6.06 14.21 9.98
N PRO A 148 -6.75 14.26 11.15
CA PRO A 148 -7.98 13.51 11.35
C PRO A 148 -9.04 13.88 10.29
N ALA A 149 -9.82 12.89 9.83
CA ALA A 149 -10.82 13.08 8.77
C ALA A 149 -11.84 14.21 9.05
N LEU A 150 -12.21 14.37 10.32
CA LEU A 150 -13.17 15.39 10.78
C LEU A 150 -12.50 16.62 11.41
N ALA A 151 -11.24 16.90 11.06
CA ALA A 151 -10.57 18.09 11.56
C ALA A 151 -11.19 19.36 10.95
N GLU A 152 -11.13 20.47 11.71
CA GLU A 152 -11.60 21.76 11.22
C GLU A 152 -10.81 22.21 9.98
N ARG A 153 -11.50 22.86 9.05
CA ARG A 153 -10.91 23.35 7.79
C ARG A 153 -9.59 24.09 7.99
N LYS A 154 -9.55 25.03 8.96
CA LYS A 154 -8.33 25.81 9.25
C LYS A 154 -7.14 24.94 9.64
N TYR A 155 -7.39 23.85 10.38
CA TYR A 155 -6.34 22.90 10.72
C TYR A 155 -5.86 22.11 9.49
N ILE A 156 -6.79 21.66 8.64
CA ILE A 156 -6.47 20.96 7.39
C ILE A 156 -5.63 21.85 6.48
N GLU A 157 -6.02 23.11 6.28
CA GLU A 157 -5.23 24.09 5.49
C GLU A 157 -3.79 24.25 6.03
N ALA A 158 -3.63 24.39 7.34
CA ALA A 158 -2.31 24.50 7.95
C ALA A 158 -1.47 23.22 7.82
N SER A 159 -2.11 22.05 7.92
CA SER A 159 -1.50 20.73 7.76
C SER A 159 -1.03 20.50 6.33
N VAL A 160 -1.88 20.82 5.35
CA VAL A 160 -1.57 20.73 3.91
C VAL A 160 -0.40 21.62 3.55
N ALA A 161 -0.44 22.90 3.94
CA ALA A 161 0.67 23.82 3.69
C ALA A 161 2.00 23.36 4.32
N ARG A 162 1.95 22.71 5.49
CA ARG A 162 3.13 22.08 6.12
C ARG A 162 3.60 20.87 5.30
N THR A 163 2.68 20.01 4.85
CA THR A 163 2.99 18.85 4.03
C THR A 163 3.71 19.26 2.73
N THR A 164 3.28 20.33 2.07
CA THR A 164 3.98 20.88 0.89
C THR A 164 5.41 21.30 1.22
N ARG A 165 5.63 22.06 2.32
CA ARG A 165 6.99 22.47 2.73
C ARG A 165 7.86 21.26 3.11
N TRP A 166 7.28 20.26 3.77
CA TRP A 166 7.96 19.01 4.08
C TRP A 166 8.31 18.20 2.83
N LEU A 167 7.43 18.19 1.82
CA LEU A 167 7.71 17.56 0.54
C LEU A 167 8.94 18.18 -0.14
N GLN A 168 9.04 19.52 -0.15
CA GLN A 168 10.22 20.20 -0.71
C GLN A 168 11.51 19.81 0.03
N ARG A 169 11.46 19.69 1.35
CA ARG A 169 12.60 19.22 2.17
C ARG A 169 12.94 17.77 1.88
N CYS A 170 11.93 16.89 1.73
CA CYS A 170 12.12 15.49 1.33
C CYS A 170 12.83 15.40 -0.03
N LYS A 171 12.38 16.17 -1.02
CA LYS A 171 12.99 16.19 -2.36
C LYS A 171 14.47 16.61 -2.28
N THR A 172 14.76 17.70 -1.61
CA THR A 172 16.15 18.19 -1.44
C THR A 172 17.02 17.16 -0.73
N GLU A 173 16.52 16.54 0.34
CA GLU A 173 17.28 15.54 1.09
C GLU A 173 17.47 14.25 0.28
N MET A 174 16.47 13.80 -0.48
CA MET A 174 16.59 12.65 -1.38
C MET A 174 17.67 12.87 -2.44
N GLU A 175 17.69 14.03 -3.07
CA GLU A 175 18.72 14.41 -4.06
C GLU A 175 20.11 14.36 -3.43
N ARG A 176 20.27 14.92 -2.22
CA ARG A 176 21.53 14.88 -1.46
C ARG A 176 21.95 13.44 -1.15
N LEU A 177 21.05 12.63 -0.62
CA LEU A 177 21.31 11.23 -0.25
C LEU A 177 21.69 10.37 -1.47
N ASN A 178 20.96 10.52 -2.57
CA ASN A 178 21.23 9.78 -3.81
C ASN A 178 22.59 10.13 -4.44
N SER A 179 23.19 11.29 -4.08
CA SER A 179 24.53 11.70 -4.53
C SER A 179 25.68 11.10 -3.72
N LEU A 180 25.43 10.53 -2.54
CA LEU A 180 26.46 9.98 -1.66
C LEU A 180 26.99 8.63 -2.18
N GLU A 181 28.28 8.36 -1.93
CA GLU A 181 28.92 7.12 -2.40
C GLU A 181 28.39 5.87 -1.69
N ASP A 182 28.06 5.99 -0.42
CA ASP A 182 27.63 4.89 0.47
C ASP A 182 26.10 4.69 0.53
N THR A 183 25.35 5.34 -0.37
CA THR A 183 23.90 5.14 -0.49
C THR A 183 23.60 3.77 -1.07
N VAL A 184 22.70 3.04 -0.41
CA VAL A 184 22.29 1.68 -0.82
C VAL A 184 21.64 1.68 -2.20
N ASN A 185 20.69 2.58 -2.43
CA ASN A 185 20.02 2.74 -3.73
C ASN A 185 20.07 4.19 -4.17
N LYS A 186 20.93 4.49 -5.15
CA LYS A 186 21.11 5.86 -5.70
C LYS A 186 20.02 6.27 -6.68
N GLU A 187 19.18 5.33 -7.10
CA GLU A 187 18.05 5.55 -8.01
C GLU A 187 16.70 5.43 -7.29
N GLN A 188 16.70 5.69 -5.96
CA GLN A 188 15.48 5.67 -5.16
C GLN A 188 14.50 6.74 -5.66
N LEU A 189 13.26 6.34 -5.95
CA LEU A 189 12.18 7.19 -6.43
C LEU A 189 11.47 7.85 -5.27
N LEU A 190 10.92 9.06 -5.48
CA LEU A 190 10.14 9.79 -4.48
C LEU A 190 8.69 10.01 -4.94
N PHE A 191 7.74 9.54 -4.13
CA PHE A 191 6.33 9.81 -4.34
C PHE A 191 5.82 10.87 -3.37
N ALA A 192 5.11 11.89 -3.91
CA ALA A 192 4.41 12.90 -3.13
C ALA A 192 3.12 12.34 -2.52
N ILE A 193 2.58 13.01 -1.51
CA ILE A 193 1.29 12.66 -0.90
C ILE A 193 0.37 13.87 -0.91
N ASN A 194 -0.74 13.78 -1.65
CA ASN A 194 -1.83 14.73 -1.60
C ASN A 194 -2.62 14.54 -0.30
N GLN A 195 -2.86 15.62 0.43
CA GLN A 195 -3.69 15.69 1.62
C GLN A 195 -4.80 16.74 1.43
N GLY A 196 -5.80 16.78 2.31
CA GLY A 196 -6.89 17.76 2.22
C GLY A 196 -8.21 17.27 2.85
N GLY A 197 -8.20 16.13 3.55
CA GLY A 197 -9.40 15.53 4.12
C GLY A 197 -10.45 15.22 3.04
N ILE A 198 -11.70 15.61 3.30
CA ILE A 198 -12.82 15.49 2.35
C ILE A 198 -13.25 16.88 1.83
N ILE A 199 -12.30 17.78 1.60
CA ILE A 199 -12.57 19.17 1.19
C ILE A 199 -12.02 19.39 -0.23
N ASP A 200 -12.91 19.51 -1.19
CA ASP A 200 -12.61 19.51 -2.63
C ASP A 200 -11.56 20.55 -3.02
N ASP A 201 -11.78 21.82 -2.68
CA ASP A 201 -10.90 22.91 -3.10
C ASP A 201 -9.50 22.79 -2.49
N ILE A 202 -9.37 22.23 -1.28
CA ILE A 202 -8.06 21.97 -0.67
C ILE A 202 -7.37 20.79 -1.38
N ARG A 203 -8.10 19.72 -1.70
CA ARG A 203 -7.57 18.58 -2.46
C ARG A 203 -7.05 19.00 -3.83
N ILE A 204 -7.85 19.78 -4.55
CA ILE A 204 -7.51 20.28 -5.88
C ILE A 204 -6.27 21.16 -5.82
N SER A 205 -6.30 22.22 -4.99
CA SER A 205 -5.16 23.15 -4.90
C SER A 205 -3.87 22.46 -4.48
N HIS A 206 -3.94 21.52 -3.55
CA HIS A 206 -2.77 20.76 -3.13
C HIS A 206 -2.29 19.77 -4.22
N ALA A 207 -3.20 19.17 -4.99
CA ALA A 207 -2.81 18.31 -6.11
C ALA A 207 -2.03 19.09 -7.18
N GLU A 208 -2.51 20.29 -7.51
CA GLU A 208 -1.83 21.21 -8.45
C GLU A 208 -0.45 21.63 -7.90
N GLU A 209 -0.39 22.06 -6.64
CA GLU A 209 0.85 22.53 -6.00
C GLU A 209 1.94 21.45 -5.98
N ILE A 210 1.61 20.21 -5.60
CA ILE A 210 2.59 19.11 -5.59
C ILE A 210 2.95 18.61 -7.00
N SER A 211 2.05 18.76 -7.97
CA SER A 211 2.30 18.40 -9.38
C SER A 211 3.38 19.26 -10.02
N ASP A 212 3.45 20.56 -9.65
CA ASP A 212 4.49 21.49 -10.11
C ASP A 212 5.91 21.12 -9.65
N MET A 213 6.02 20.24 -8.66
CA MET A 213 7.34 19.79 -8.15
C MET A 213 7.97 18.66 -9.00
N ASP A 214 7.28 18.12 -9.99
CA ASP A 214 7.70 17.04 -10.90
C ASP A 214 8.41 15.86 -10.19
N LEU A 215 7.62 15.09 -9.46
CA LEU A 215 8.08 13.91 -8.75
C LEU A 215 7.83 12.61 -9.57
N ASP A 216 8.31 11.49 -9.05
CA ASP A 216 8.20 10.19 -9.74
C ASP A 216 6.80 9.59 -9.69
N GLY A 217 5.98 9.96 -8.69
CA GLY A 217 4.61 9.52 -8.54
C GLY A 217 3.86 10.31 -7.47
N TYR A 218 2.55 10.13 -7.41
CA TYR A 218 1.66 10.91 -6.55
C TYR A 218 0.69 10.02 -5.83
N ALA A 219 0.69 10.10 -4.50
CA ALA A 219 -0.25 9.38 -3.66
C ALA A 219 -1.38 10.27 -3.17
N ILE A 220 -2.53 9.67 -2.90
CA ILE A 220 -3.67 10.27 -2.23
C ILE A 220 -3.74 9.66 -0.83
N GLY A 221 -3.41 10.47 0.17
CA GLY A 221 -3.42 10.09 1.58
C GLY A 221 -4.63 10.63 2.33
N GLY A 222 -4.78 10.21 3.60
CA GLY A 222 -5.84 10.72 4.48
C GLY A 222 -7.25 10.33 4.10
N LEU A 223 -7.42 9.23 3.35
CA LEU A 223 -8.69 8.57 3.08
C LEU A 223 -8.72 7.18 3.73
N ALA A 224 -9.90 6.55 3.79
CA ALA A 224 -10.17 5.31 4.54
C ALA A 224 -9.88 5.43 6.05
N VAL A 225 -10.12 6.63 6.62
CA VAL A 225 -9.87 6.98 8.02
C VAL A 225 -11.14 7.42 8.76
N GLY A 226 -12.33 7.15 8.19
CA GLY A 226 -13.63 7.39 8.84
C GLY A 226 -14.70 8.00 7.94
N GLU A 227 -14.37 8.42 6.73
CA GLU A 227 -15.34 8.87 5.74
C GLU A 227 -16.12 7.69 5.12
N SER A 228 -17.25 7.97 4.47
CA SER A 228 -18.02 6.98 3.70
C SER A 228 -17.28 6.60 2.40
N HIS A 229 -17.67 5.47 1.79
CA HIS A 229 -17.14 5.08 0.49
C HIS A 229 -17.50 6.09 -0.61
N GLU A 230 -18.70 6.66 -0.56
CA GLU A 230 -19.18 7.68 -1.49
C GLU A 230 -18.34 8.96 -1.40
N GLU A 231 -18.02 9.41 -0.18
CA GLU A 231 -17.13 10.56 0.03
C GLU A 231 -15.71 10.27 -0.49
N MET A 232 -15.17 9.07 -0.22
CA MET A 232 -13.88 8.66 -0.76
C MET A 232 -13.87 8.67 -2.29
N TYR A 233 -14.90 8.11 -2.94
CA TYR A 233 -14.99 8.10 -4.41
C TYR A 233 -15.14 9.49 -4.99
N HIS A 234 -15.92 10.35 -4.35
CA HIS A 234 -16.03 11.76 -4.74
C HIS A 234 -14.67 12.48 -4.68
N ILE A 235 -13.91 12.30 -3.59
CA ILE A 235 -12.58 12.89 -3.47
C ILE A 235 -11.61 12.35 -4.53
N LEU A 236 -11.70 11.08 -4.91
CA LEU A 236 -10.91 10.56 -6.03
C LEU A 236 -11.30 11.21 -7.35
N ASP A 237 -12.60 11.40 -7.61
CA ASP A 237 -13.11 12.03 -8.83
C ASP A 237 -12.58 13.47 -8.99
N VAL A 238 -12.53 14.25 -7.91
CA VAL A 238 -12.05 15.64 -7.94
C VAL A 238 -10.53 15.80 -7.82
N THR A 239 -9.82 14.78 -7.34
CA THR A 239 -8.37 14.90 -7.09
C THR A 239 -7.53 14.34 -8.23
N VAL A 240 -7.90 13.16 -8.75
CA VAL A 240 -7.04 12.41 -9.69
C VAL A 240 -6.82 13.18 -11.00
N GLU A 241 -7.81 13.95 -11.46
CA GLU A 241 -7.70 14.73 -12.71
C GLU A 241 -6.71 15.91 -12.60
N HIS A 242 -6.39 16.36 -11.37
CA HIS A 242 -5.40 17.40 -11.09
C HIS A 242 -3.99 16.87 -10.82
N LEU A 243 -3.81 15.54 -10.83
CA LEU A 243 -2.50 14.89 -10.75
C LEU A 243 -1.95 14.59 -12.15
N PRO A 244 -0.62 14.51 -12.33
CA PRO A 244 0.00 14.21 -13.61
C PRO A 244 -0.42 12.83 -14.16
N GLN A 245 -1.14 12.81 -15.27
CA GLN A 245 -1.69 11.59 -15.88
C GLN A 245 -0.62 10.65 -16.46
N ASN A 246 0.57 11.17 -16.72
CA ASN A 246 1.75 10.43 -17.20
C ASN A 246 2.66 9.92 -16.07
N LYS A 247 2.18 9.95 -14.84
CA LYS A 247 2.84 9.44 -13.64
C LYS A 247 1.90 8.46 -12.91
N PRO A 248 2.43 7.53 -12.08
CA PRO A 248 1.59 6.64 -11.29
C PRO A 248 0.84 7.39 -10.18
N THR A 249 -0.43 7.01 -9.98
CA THR A 249 -1.27 7.49 -8.89
C THR A 249 -1.48 6.37 -7.86
N TYR A 250 -1.25 6.66 -6.59
CA TYR A 250 -1.33 5.69 -5.50
C TYR A 250 -2.40 6.09 -4.46
N LEU A 251 -3.39 5.23 -4.22
CA LEU A 251 -4.37 5.41 -3.15
C LEU A 251 -3.92 4.64 -1.90
N MET A 252 -3.50 5.36 -0.87
CA MET A 252 -2.88 4.79 0.32
C MET A 252 -3.90 4.10 1.26
N GLY A 253 -3.55 2.90 1.72
CA GLY A 253 -4.31 2.17 2.74
C GLY A 253 -5.63 1.56 2.27
N VAL A 254 -5.94 1.60 0.98
CA VAL A 254 -7.18 1.09 0.40
C VAL A 254 -6.91 -0.18 -0.42
N GLY A 255 -7.65 -1.22 -0.27
CA GLY A 255 -8.61 -1.57 0.75
C GLY A 255 -9.39 -2.82 0.39
N THR A 256 -10.70 -2.72 0.38
CA THR A 256 -11.53 -3.86 -0.03
C THR A 256 -11.46 -4.07 -1.55
N PRO A 257 -11.76 -5.28 -2.06
CA PRO A 257 -11.79 -5.52 -3.50
C PRO A 257 -12.70 -4.54 -4.26
N ILE A 258 -13.86 -4.21 -3.69
CA ILE A 258 -14.81 -3.26 -4.30
C ILE A 258 -14.21 -1.86 -4.39
N ASN A 259 -13.57 -1.38 -3.31
CA ASN A 259 -12.95 -0.05 -3.31
C ASN A 259 -11.80 0.03 -4.33
N ILE A 260 -11.02 -1.04 -4.49
CA ILE A 260 -9.97 -1.11 -5.52
C ILE A 260 -10.57 -1.00 -6.92
N LEU A 261 -11.64 -1.78 -7.21
CA LEU A 261 -12.31 -1.74 -8.49
C LEU A 261 -12.86 -0.34 -8.81
N GLU A 262 -13.48 0.33 -7.84
CA GLU A 262 -14.00 1.69 -8.00
C GLU A 262 -12.87 2.73 -8.17
N ALA A 263 -11.76 2.59 -7.46
CA ALA A 263 -10.64 3.52 -7.56
C ALA A 263 -9.86 3.36 -8.88
N VAL A 264 -9.70 2.14 -9.39
CA VAL A 264 -9.10 1.90 -10.73
C VAL A 264 -9.91 2.59 -11.84
N GLU A 265 -11.25 2.56 -11.78
CA GLU A 265 -12.11 3.27 -12.75
C GLU A 265 -11.84 4.78 -12.77
N ARG A 266 -11.35 5.32 -11.65
CA ARG A 266 -11.00 6.73 -11.46
C ARG A 266 -9.55 7.07 -11.80
N GLY A 267 -8.76 6.07 -12.23
CA GLY A 267 -7.39 6.27 -12.71
C GLY A 267 -6.30 6.00 -11.67
N VAL A 268 -6.60 5.30 -10.58
CA VAL A 268 -5.60 4.91 -9.57
C VAL A 268 -4.83 3.67 -10.01
N ASP A 269 -3.51 3.67 -9.78
CA ASP A 269 -2.58 2.65 -10.25
C ASP A 269 -2.02 1.74 -9.13
N PHE A 270 -1.78 2.29 -7.93
CA PHE A 270 -1.16 1.59 -6.81
C PHE A 270 -2.10 1.51 -5.62
N PHE A 271 -2.08 0.38 -4.93
CA PHE A 271 -2.88 0.11 -3.75
C PHE A 271 -2.08 -0.64 -2.71
N ASP A 272 -2.38 -0.41 -1.45
CA ASP A 272 -1.94 -1.24 -0.32
C ASP A 272 -3.06 -1.37 0.70
N CYS A 273 -3.08 -2.46 1.42
CA CYS A 273 -3.91 -2.60 2.62
C CYS A 273 -3.46 -3.81 3.44
N VAL A 274 -3.57 -3.70 4.75
CA VAL A 274 -3.34 -4.84 5.66
C VAL A 274 -4.49 -5.84 5.71
N TYR A 275 -5.65 -5.54 5.10
CA TYR A 275 -6.85 -6.38 5.17
C TYR A 275 -6.65 -7.81 4.69
N PRO A 276 -6.00 -8.10 3.55
CA PRO A 276 -5.81 -9.47 3.10
C PRO A 276 -5.12 -10.34 4.14
N SER A 277 -3.96 -9.89 4.65
CA SER A 277 -3.20 -10.62 5.65
C SER A 277 -3.86 -10.61 7.03
N ARG A 278 -4.44 -9.48 7.46
CA ARG A 278 -5.16 -9.37 8.74
C ARG A 278 -6.37 -10.30 8.76
N ASN A 279 -7.23 -10.25 7.75
CA ASN A 279 -8.41 -11.10 7.63
C ASN A 279 -8.01 -12.58 7.55
N GLY A 280 -7.00 -12.92 6.75
CA GLY A 280 -6.49 -14.30 6.63
C GLY A 280 -6.06 -14.88 7.97
N ARG A 281 -5.31 -14.12 8.78
CA ARG A 281 -4.91 -14.56 10.13
C ARG A 281 -6.08 -14.83 11.08
N HIS A 282 -7.25 -14.24 10.81
CA HIS A 282 -8.48 -14.46 11.57
C HIS A 282 -9.46 -15.40 10.85
N GLY A 283 -8.97 -16.22 9.89
CA GLY A 283 -9.78 -17.21 9.18
C GLY A 283 -10.81 -16.61 8.22
N HIS A 284 -10.74 -15.34 7.91
CA HIS A 284 -11.58 -14.71 6.91
C HIS A 284 -10.86 -14.68 5.56
N VAL A 285 -11.47 -15.27 4.54
CA VAL A 285 -10.90 -15.38 3.21
C VAL A 285 -11.82 -14.75 2.16
N TYR A 286 -11.20 -14.14 1.15
CA TYR A 286 -11.90 -13.51 0.03
C TYR A 286 -12.07 -14.51 -1.11
N THR A 287 -13.24 -14.51 -1.74
CA THR A 287 -13.52 -15.29 -2.94
C THR A 287 -14.25 -14.44 -3.96
N ASN A 288 -14.38 -14.91 -5.19
CA ASN A 288 -15.21 -14.26 -6.21
C ASN A 288 -16.70 -14.21 -5.83
N HIS A 289 -17.10 -15.00 -4.83
CA HIS A 289 -18.46 -15.06 -4.28
C HIS A 289 -18.55 -14.46 -2.88
N GLY A 290 -17.75 -13.43 -2.59
CA GLY A 290 -17.77 -12.75 -1.31
C GLY A 290 -16.77 -13.33 -0.29
N LYS A 291 -17.01 -13.02 0.98
CA LYS A 291 -16.09 -13.32 2.08
C LYS A 291 -16.57 -14.51 2.90
N LEU A 292 -15.69 -15.47 3.14
CA LEU A 292 -15.97 -16.65 3.99
C LEU A 292 -15.26 -16.50 5.34
N ASN A 293 -15.93 -16.92 6.41
CA ASN A 293 -15.32 -17.15 7.72
C ASN A 293 -15.14 -18.66 7.94
N LEU A 294 -13.91 -19.15 7.80
CA LEU A 294 -13.60 -20.56 7.89
C LEU A 294 -13.71 -21.15 9.31
N PHE A 295 -13.89 -20.32 10.34
CA PHE A 295 -14.25 -20.82 11.68
C PHE A 295 -15.68 -21.37 11.76
N ASN A 296 -16.56 -21.04 10.79
CA ASN A 296 -17.96 -21.47 10.81
C ASN A 296 -18.07 -23.01 10.75
N LYS A 297 -19.02 -23.55 11.55
CA LYS A 297 -19.25 -25.01 11.67
C LYS A 297 -19.64 -25.64 10.34
N LYS A 298 -20.30 -24.92 9.43
CA LYS A 298 -20.69 -25.41 8.11
C LYS A 298 -19.52 -25.94 7.27
N PHE A 299 -18.28 -25.53 7.57
CA PHE A 299 -17.09 -25.98 6.83
C PHE A 299 -16.40 -27.21 7.46
N GLU A 300 -16.91 -27.76 8.54
CA GLU A 300 -16.26 -28.87 9.28
C GLU A 300 -16.02 -30.11 8.44
N LEU A 301 -17.00 -30.46 7.58
CA LEU A 301 -16.92 -31.60 6.66
C LEU A 301 -16.77 -31.16 5.19
N ASP A 302 -16.47 -29.89 4.94
CA ASP A 302 -16.35 -29.34 3.57
C ASP A 302 -15.02 -29.76 2.94
N LYS A 303 -15.06 -30.67 1.98
CA LYS A 303 -13.91 -31.20 1.25
C LYS A 303 -13.43 -30.29 0.12
N ARG A 304 -14.18 -29.23 -0.21
CA ARG A 304 -13.82 -28.29 -1.29
C ARG A 304 -12.66 -27.40 -0.87
N PRO A 305 -11.87 -26.85 -1.82
CA PRO A 305 -10.89 -25.82 -1.54
C PRO A 305 -11.58 -24.53 -1.06
N ILE A 306 -10.82 -23.52 -0.63
CA ILE A 306 -11.37 -22.20 -0.28
C ILE A 306 -12.20 -21.65 -1.45
N GLU A 307 -11.68 -21.77 -2.66
CA GLU A 307 -12.38 -21.39 -3.89
C GLU A 307 -12.08 -22.39 -5.00
N GLU A 308 -13.13 -22.90 -5.65
CA GLU A 308 -12.99 -23.82 -6.78
C GLU A 308 -12.39 -23.09 -7.98
N GLY A 309 -11.46 -23.74 -8.68
CA GLY A 309 -10.71 -23.13 -9.78
C GLY A 309 -9.59 -22.19 -9.38
N CYS A 310 -9.41 -21.90 -8.09
CA CYS A 310 -8.30 -21.09 -7.61
C CYS A 310 -6.98 -21.87 -7.58
N ASN A 311 -5.92 -21.31 -8.17
CA ASN A 311 -4.61 -21.93 -8.29
C ASN A 311 -3.63 -21.53 -7.17
N CYS A 312 -4.09 -20.91 -6.09
CA CYS A 312 -3.19 -20.58 -4.98
C CYS A 312 -2.67 -21.84 -4.26
N PRO A 313 -1.52 -21.76 -3.56
CA PRO A 313 -0.97 -22.93 -2.84
C PRO A 313 -1.94 -23.58 -1.86
N ALA A 314 -2.81 -22.79 -1.21
CA ALA A 314 -3.80 -23.32 -0.29
C ALA A 314 -4.90 -24.11 -1.02
N CYS A 315 -5.49 -23.57 -2.09
CA CYS A 315 -6.59 -24.18 -2.81
C CYS A 315 -6.18 -25.43 -3.60
N ARG A 316 -4.95 -25.49 -4.11
CA ARG A 316 -4.43 -26.65 -4.82
C ARG A 316 -4.31 -27.91 -3.96
N SER A 317 -4.16 -27.75 -2.63
CA SER A 317 -3.74 -28.85 -1.77
C SER A 317 -4.67 -29.11 -0.58
N TYR A 318 -5.45 -28.12 -0.12
CA TYR A 318 -6.14 -28.20 1.15
C TYR A 318 -7.64 -27.90 1.05
N SER A 319 -8.42 -28.64 1.84
CA SER A 319 -9.86 -28.43 1.96
C SER A 319 -10.20 -27.38 3.02
N ARG A 320 -11.39 -26.77 2.89
CA ARG A 320 -11.96 -25.87 3.90
C ARG A 320 -12.03 -26.52 5.29
N GLY A 321 -12.42 -27.81 5.32
CA GLY A 321 -12.50 -28.60 6.57
C GLY A 321 -11.15 -28.74 7.27
N TYR A 322 -10.08 -29.04 6.52
CA TYR A 322 -8.73 -29.13 7.08
C TYR A 322 -8.22 -27.78 7.56
N ILE A 323 -8.38 -26.73 6.76
CA ILE A 323 -7.97 -25.35 7.16
C ILE A 323 -8.73 -24.91 8.42
N ARG A 324 -10.05 -25.20 8.49
CA ARG A 324 -10.85 -24.95 9.70
C ARG A 324 -10.31 -25.71 10.91
N HIS A 325 -9.94 -26.97 10.76
CA HIS A 325 -9.32 -27.78 11.84
C HIS A 325 -8.04 -27.08 12.34
N LEU A 326 -7.14 -26.68 11.45
CA LEU A 326 -5.91 -25.99 11.81
C LEU A 326 -6.17 -24.67 12.56
N LEU A 327 -7.12 -23.87 12.08
CA LEU A 327 -7.53 -22.61 12.73
C LEU A 327 -8.10 -22.87 14.13
N LYS A 328 -8.92 -23.91 14.31
CA LYS A 328 -9.48 -24.31 15.61
C LYS A 328 -8.43 -24.85 16.58
N ALA A 329 -7.44 -25.56 16.04
CA ALA A 329 -6.29 -26.07 16.79
C ALA A 329 -5.23 -24.97 17.08
N ASN A 330 -5.46 -23.75 16.58
CA ASN A 330 -4.53 -22.63 16.67
C ASN A 330 -3.14 -22.93 16.04
N GLU A 331 -3.15 -23.75 14.96
CA GLU A 331 -1.95 -24.06 14.19
C GLU A 331 -1.60 -22.93 13.22
N MET A 332 -0.34 -22.49 13.22
CA MET A 332 0.14 -21.41 12.35
C MET A 332 -0.08 -21.67 10.87
N LEU A 333 -0.04 -22.95 10.44
CA LEU A 333 -0.29 -23.33 9.06
C LEU A 333 -1.68 -22.89 8.61
N GLY A 334 -2.71 -22.96 9.46
CA GLY A 334 -4.07 -22.51 9.13
C GLY A 334 -4.12 -21.02 8.78
N MET A 335 -3.44 -20.19 9.59
CA MET A 335 -3.33 -18.76 9.31
C MET A 335 -2.54 -18.49 8.02
N ARG A 336 -1.41 -19.19 7.83
CA ARG A 336 -0.56 -19.01 6.63
C ARG A 336 -1.34 -19.33 5.36
N LEU A 337 -2.10 -20.44 5.32
CA LEU A 337 -2.90 -20.84 4.16
C LEU A 337 -3.99 -19.81 3.81
N CYS A 338 -4.68 -19.27 4.82
CA CYS A 338 -5.66 -18.21 4.61
C CYS A 338 -5.01 -16.91 4.10
N VAL A 339 -3.84 -16.52 4.63
CA VAL A 339 -3.11 -15.34 4.18
C VAL A 339 -2.63 -15.48 2.75
N LEU A 340 -2.01 -16.62 2.41
CA LEU A 340 -1.56 -16.92 1.04
C LEU A 340 -2.70 -16.86 0.04
N HIS A 341 -3.86 -17.46 0.38
CA HIS A 341 -5.04 -17.40 -0.47
C HIS A 341 -5.50 -15.94 -0.70
N ASN A 342 -5.61 -15.15 0.37
CA ASN A 342 -6.06 -13.77 0.25
C ASN A 342 -5.10 -12.91 -0.59
N LEU A 343 -3.80 -13.03 -0.39
CA LEU A 343 -2.81 -12.28 -1.16
C LEU A 343 -2.83 -12.70 -2.64
N TYR A 344 -2.93 -14.02 -2.90
CA TYR A 344 -3.10 -14.54 -4.26
C TYR A 344 -4.37 -13.98 -4.92
N PHE A 345 -5.49 -13.96 -4.20
CA PHE A 345 -6.76 -13.41 -4.69
C PHE A 345 -6.60 -11.94 -5.13
N TYR A 346 -5.95 -11.09 -4.29
CA TYR A 346 -5.74 -9.69 -4.63
C TYR A 346 -4.80 -9.53 -5.85
N ASN A 347 -3.67 -10.24 -5.88
CA ASN A 347 -2.73 -10.15 -6.99
C ASN A 347 -3.36 -10.65 -8.31
N THR A 348 -4.15 -11.72 -8.27
CA THR A 348 -4.89 -12.24 -9.43
C THR A 348 -5.95 -11.26 -9.90
N MET A 349 -6.72 -10.68 -9.00
CA MET A 349 -7.71 -9.64 -9.33
C MET A 349 -7.04 -8.46 -10.06
N MET A 350 -5.87 -8.01 -9.61
CA MET A 350 -5.13 -6.94 -10.29
C MET A 350 -4.69 -7.35 -11.70
N SER A 351 -4.29 -8.61 -11.90
CA SER A 351 -3.97 -9.14 -13.23
C SER A 351 -5.21 -9.18 -14.16
N GLU A 352 -6.35 -9.61 -13.62
CA GLU A 352 -7.64 -9.60 -14.34
C GLU A 352 -8.06 -8.16 -14.73
N ILE A 353 -7.88 -7.19 -13.82
CA ILE A 353 -8.13 -5.77 -14.06
C ILE A 353 -7.28 -5.26 -15.24
N ARG A 354 -5.96 -5.51 -15.22
CA ARG A 354 -5.08 -5.09 -16.33
C ARG A 354 -5.51 -5.69 -17.66
N THR A 355 -5.90 -6.95 -17.67
CA THR A 355 -6.41 -7.63 -18.86
C THR A 355 -7.70 -6.99 -19.35
N ALA A 356 -8.65 -6.74 -18.46
CA ALA A 356 -9.94 -6.10 -18.82
C ALA A 356 -9.74 -4.67 -19.37
N ILE A 357 -8.80 -3.90 -18.83
CA ILE A 357 -8.46 -2.56 -19.37
C ILE A 357 -7.86 -2.69 -20.78
N ARG A 358 -6.92 -3.59 -20.99
CA ARG A 358 -6.30 -3.81 -22.32
C ARG A 358 -7.29 -4.25 -23.39
N GLU A 359 -8.34 -4.95 -22.99
CA GLU A 359 -9.44 -5.42 -23.85
C GLU A 359 -10.58 -4.41 -24.00
N GLY A 360 -10.54 -3.24 -23.35
CA GLY A 360 -11.58 -2.20 -23.41
C GLY A 360 -12.91 -2.61 -22.79
N ARG A 361 -12.92 -3.52 -21.81
CA ARG A 361 -14.12 -4.05 -21.13
C ARG A 361 -14.08 -3.88 -19.61
N TYR A 362 -13.30 -2.94 -19.12
CA TYR A 362 -13.10 -2.78 -17.68
C TYR A 362 -14.39 -2.52 -16.90
N THR A 363 -15.25 -1.63 -17.41
CA THR A 363 -16.54 -1.32 -16.76
C THR A 363 -17.41 -2.58 -16.64
N GLU A 364 -17.47 -3.42 -17.68
CA GLU A 364 -18.21 -4.70 -17.64
C GLU A 364 -17.60 -5.66 -16.60
N TYR A 365 -16.27 -5.84 -16.63
CA TYR A 365 -15.55 -6.67 -15.66
C TYR A 365 -15.84 -6.21 -14.22
N LYS A 366 -15.67 -4.92 -13.93
CA LYS A 366 -15.92 -4.32 -12.62
C LYS A 366 -17.32 -4.65 -12.12
N ASN A 367 -18.34 -4.33 -12.93
CA ASN A 367 -19.74 -4.51 -12.54
C ASN A 367 -20.08 -5.97 -12.29
N ASN A 368 -19.59 -6.90 -13.12
CA ASN A 368 -19.78 -8.34 -12.94
C ASN A 368 -19.09 -8.83 -11.66
N LYS A 369 -17.85 -8.41 -11.41
CA LYS A 369 -17.07 -8.79 -10.22
C LYS A 369 -17.75 -8.33 -8.94
N ILE A 370 -18.17 -7.06 -8.88
CA ILE A 370 -18.88 -6.48 -7.72
C ILE A 370 -20.19 -7.24 -7.48
N ARG A 371 -21.01 -7.45 -8.51
CA ARG A 371 -22.26 -8.19 -8.40
C ARG A 371 -22.03 -9.59 -7.81
N THR A 372 -21.10 -10.37 -8.38
CA THR A 372 -20.81 -11.71 -7.92
C THR A 372 -20.34 -11.76 -6.46
N MET A 373 -19.56 -10.77 -6.03
CA MET A 373 -19.09 -10.64 -4.64
C MET A 373 -20.19 -10.27 -3.64
N LEU A 374 -21.22 -9.55 -4.09
CA LEU A 374 -22.34 -9.13 -3.22
C LEU A 374 -23.46 -10.18 -3.14
N GLU A 375 -23.63 -11.02 -4.15
CA GLU A 375 -24.64 -12.07 -4.20
C GLU A 375 -24.22 -13.35 -3.46
N GLY A 376 -22.95 -13.56 -3.14
CA GLY A 376 -22.41 -14.75 -2.46
C GLY A 376 -22.25 -14.57 -0.96
#